data_068a749d1478c306f84268c3c9291b75
#
_entry.id   068a749d1478c306f84268c3c9291b75
#
_cell.length_a   1.000
_cell.length_b   1.000
_cell.length_c   1.000
_cell.angle_alpha   90.00
_cell.angle_beta   90.00
_cell.angle_gamma   90.00
#
_symmetry.space_group_name_H-M   'P 1'
#
loop_
_entity.id
_entity.type
_entity.pdbx_description
1 polymer ?
#
loop_
_entity_poly.entity_id
_entity_poly.type
_entity_poly.pdbx_seq_one_letter_code
_entity_poly.pdbx_strand_id
1 'polypeptide(L)'
;SYYPGCTLKTQAKELDASARRAAEALGSTLDELENWQCCGGVYPTSRDELATKLSSVRALAAAEKNGGILVTLCSACHNVIKQTNDLMINDPEKAQRVNNYLGPDDAYGGGTKVMHYLEVLRDEITFDAVAERVTAPLNGKKIAAYYGCLLLRPGKVMQMDDPENPRIMEDFISSLGAD
;
A
#
# COMPACT_ATOMS: atom_id res chain seq x y z
N SER A 1 8.82 5.17 -3.31
CA SER A 1 9.26 3.77 -3.10
C SER A 1 8.11 2.78 -3.22
N TYR A 2 8.38 1.57 -3.71
CA TYR A 2 7.39 0.52 -3.91
C TYR A 2 7.74 -0.75 -3.11
N TYR A 3 6.76 -1.28 -2.38
CA TYR A 3 6.86 -2.54 -1.64
C TYR A 3 6.00 -3.61 -2.32
N PRO A 4 6.56 -4.56 -3.08
CA PRO A 4 5.80 -5.58 -3.80
C PRO A 4 5.19 -6.63 -2.86
N GLY A 5 5.93 -7.06 -1.86
CA GLY A 5 5.56 -8.18 -1.00
C GLY A 5 5.73 -9.56 -1.67
N CYS A 6 5.63 -10.61 -0.85
CA CYS A 6 5.95 -11.97 -1.31
C CYS A 6 4.99 -12.50 -2.39
N THR A 7 3.69 -12.19 -2.31
CA THR A 7 2.69 -12.70 -3.26
C THR A 7 2.93 -12.18 -4.67
N LEU A 8 3.23 -10.89 -4.83
CA LEU A 8 3.51 -10.31 -6.15
C LEU A 8 4.83 -10.83 -6.75
N LYS A 9 5.78 -11.21 -5.90
CA LYS A 9 7.04 -11.79 -6.37
C LYS A 9 6.96 -13.29 -6.70
N THR A 10 5.92 -13.97 -6.29
CA THR A 10 5.79 -15.43 -6.48
C THR A 10 4.58 -15.83 -7.31
N GLN A 11 3.38 -15.61 -6.81
CA GLN A 11 2.13 -16.10 -7.40
C GLN A 11 1.43 -15.08 -8.30
N ALA A 12 1.53 -13.78 -8.00
CA ALA A 12 0.85 -12.70 -8.72
C ALA A 12 1.83 -11.80 -9.50
N LYS A 13 2.83 -12.40 -10.15
CA LYS A 13 3.85 -11.67 -10.92
C LYS A 13 3.26 -10.85 -12.07
N GLU A 14 2.19 -11.34 -12.68
CA GLU A 14 1.50 -10.64 -13.76
C GLU A 14 0.80 -9.36 -13.27
N LEU A 15 0.28 -9.37 -12.04
CA LEU A 15 -0.29 -8.18 -11.41
C LEU A 15 0.81 -7.14 -11.15
N ASP A 16 1.97 -7.55 -10.61
CA ASP A 16 3.13 -6.66 -10.43
C ASP A 16 3.57 -6.03 -11.76
N ALA A 17 3.75 -6.87 -12.79
CA ALA A 17 4.16 -6.40 -14.10
C ALA A 17 3.12 -5.46 -14.75
N SER A 18 1.84 -5.74 -14.58
CA SER A 18 0.76 -4.90 -15.10
C SER A 18 0.70 -3.55 -14.40
N ALA A 19 0.86 -3.52 -13.08
CA ALA A 19 0.88 -2.28 -12.30
C ALA A 19 2.09 -1.39 -12.67
N ARG A 20 3.27 -1.98 -12.89
CA ARG A 20 4.46 -1.23 -13.34
C ARG A 20 4.24 -0.62 -14.72
N ARG A 21 3.72 -1.40 -15.68
CA ARG A 21 3.39 -0.87 -17.03
C ARG A 21 2.32 0.22 -16.98
N ALA A 22 1.30 0.07 -16.12
CA ALA A 22 0.28 1.09 -15.92
C ALA A 22 0.88 2.37 -15.33
N ALA A 23 1.76 2.26 -14.33
CA ALA A 23 2.46 3.40 -13.75
C ALA A 23 3.29 4.14 -14.81
N GLU A 24 4.09 3.42 -15.62
CA GLU A 24 4.87 3.99 -16.71
C GLU A 24 3.99 4.71 -17.75
N ALA A 25 2.87 4.10 -18.15
CA ALA A 25 1.92 4.72 -19.09
C ALA A 25 1.28 6.00 -18.52
N LEU A 26 1.17 6.09 -17.19
CA LEU A 26 0.67 7.27 -16.47
C LEU A 26 1.78 8.29 -16.12
N GLY A 27 3.02 8.04 -16.57
CA GLY A 27 4.16 8.94 -16.37
C GLY A 27 4.80 8.86 -14.98
N SER A 28 4.62 7.75 -14.28
CA SER A 28 5.21 7.49 -12.96
C SER A 28 5.96 6.16 -12.92
N THR A 29 6.73 5.91 -11.85
CA THR A 29 7.47 4.66 -11.65
C THR A 29 7.17 4.03 -10.29
N LEU A 30 7.25 2.71 -10.23
CA LEU A 30 7.19 1.94 -9.00
C LEU A 30 8.58 1.42 -8.65
N ASP A 31 9.38 2.26 -7.98
CA ASP A 31 10.77 1.96 -7.64
C ASP A 31 10.82 1.04 -6.42
N GLU A 32 11.18 -0.21 -6.66
CA GLU A 32 11.18 -1.25 -5.63
C GLU A 32 12.20 -0.97 -4.54
N LEU A 33 11.77 -1.08 -3.29
CA LEU A 33 12.67 -1.01 -2.14
C LEU A 33 13.71 -2.12 -2.20
N GLU A 34 14.97 -1.76 -1.95
CA GLU A 34 16.01 -2.75 -1.74
C GLU A 34 15.82 -3.48 -0.41
N ASN A 35 16.17 -4.75 -0.38
CA ASN A 35 16.22 -5.58 0.85
C ASN A 35 14.91 -5.63 1.67
N TRP A 36 13.75 -5.44 1.03
CA TRP A 36 12.48 -5.61 1.72
C TRP A 36 12.29 -7.07 2.21
N GLN A 37 11.61 -7.22 3.32
CA GLN A 37 11.26 -8.52 3.92
C GLN A 37 9.76 -8.72 3.90
N CYS A 38 9.27 -9.96 3.97
CA CYS A 38 7.85 -10.24 4.04
C CYS A 38 7.19 -9.55 5.25
N CYS A 39 6.03 -8.93 5.04
CA CYS A 39 5.27 -8.26 6.10
C CYS A 39 4.67 -9.21 7.15
N GLY A 40 4.71 -10.53 6.92
CA GLY A 40 4.14 -11.54 7.82
C GLY A 40 2.63 -11.77 7.64
N GLY A 41 1.99 -11.15 6.64
CA GLY A 41 0.55 -11.26 6.42
C GLY A 41 -0.26 -10.73 7.60
N VAL A 42 -1.32 -11.43 7.98
CA VAL A 42 -2.18 -11.02 9.11
C VAL A 42 -1.60 -11.34 10.50
N TYR A 43 -0.50 -12.09 10.58
CA TYR A 43 0.08 -12.50 11.88
C TYR A 43 0.53 -11.32 12.73
N PRO A 44 1.25 -10.29 12.21
CA PRO A 44 1.68 -9.14 13.01
C PRO A 44 0.54 -8.30 13.59
N THR A 45 -0.64 -8.33 12.97
CA THR A 45 -1.81 -7.59 13.46
C THR A 45 -2.64 -8.40 14.48
N SER A 46 -2.49 -9.72 14.50
CA SER A 46 -3.17 -10.62 15.44
C SER A 46 -2.41 -10.80 16.77
N ARG A 47 -1.18 -10.33 16.86
CA ARG A 47 -0.31 -10.46 18.03
C ARG A 47 0.27 -9.11 18.44
N ASP A 48 0.35 -8.87 19.74
CA ASP A 48 1.04 -7.69 20.30
C ASP A 48 2.54 -7.98 20.54
N GLU A 49 3.19 -8.52 19.53
CA GLU A 49 4.62 -8.84 19.54
C GLU A 49 5.37 -7.85 18.65
N LEU A 50 6.24 -7.03 19.22
CA LEU A 50 7.01 -6.05 18.45
C LEU A 50 7.92 -6.69 17.41
N ALA A 51 8.50 -7.85 17.73
CA ALA A 51 9.39 -8.58 16.82
C ALA A 51 8.73 -8.91 15.48
N THR A 52 7.42 -9.16 15.45
CA THR A 52 6.68 -9.47 14.22
C THR A 52 6.49 -8.26 13.31
N LYS A 53 6.74 -7.05 13.79
CA LYS A 53 6.55 -5.77 13.09
C LYS A 53 7.85 -5.21 12.51
N LEU A 54 9.01 -5.76 12.89
CA LEU A 54 10.33 -5.23 12.53
C LEU A 54 10.57 -5.14 11.03
N SER A 55 10.10 -6.13 10.26
CA SER A 55 10.23 -6.10 8.79
C SER A 55 9.47 -4.93 8.16
N SER A 56 8.27 -4.64 8.67
CA SER A 56 7.47 -3.50 8.22
C SER A 56 8.12 -2.18 8.63
N VAL A 57 8.68 -2.08 9.84
CA VAL A 57 9.38 -0.86 10.29
C VAL A 57 10.63 -0.59 9.46
N ARG A 58 11.40 -1.62 9.09
CA ARG A 58 12.55 -1.45 8.18
C ARG A 58 12.11 -0.92 6.80
N ALA A 59 11.01 -1.43 6.26
CA ALA A 59 10.47 -0.93 5.00
C ALA A 59 10.00 0.53 5.11
N LEU A 60 9.37 0.91 6.22
CA LEU A 60 8.98 2.29 6.51
C LEU A 60 10.20 3.21 6.62
N ALA A 61 11.22 2.82 7.37
CA ALA A 61 12.45 3.59 7.53
C ALA A 61 13.20 3.76 6.20
N ALA A 62 13.27 2.71 5.38
CA ALA A 62 13.86 2.79 4.06
C ALA A 62 13.08 3.74 3.13
N ALA A 63 11.75 3.70 3.15
CA ALA A 63 10.91 4.61 2.39
C ALA A 63 11.04 6.06 2.88
N GLU A 64 11.16 6.29 4.18
CA GLU A 64 11.38 7.62 4.78
C GLU A 64 12.66 8.25 4.21
N LYS A 65 13.75 7.50 4.14
CA LYS A 65 15.02 7.95 3.54
C LYS A 65 14.90 8.23 2.04
N ASN A 66 13.98 7.60 1.36
CA ASN A 66 13.75 7.68 -0.09
C ASN A 66 12.58 8.58 -0.49
N GLY A 67 12.29 9.63 0.29
CA GLY A 67 11.26 10.61 -0.05
C GLY A 67 9.92 10.43 0.67
N GLY A 68 9.82 9.48 1.60
CA GLY A 68 8.70 9.38 2.53
C GLY A 68 7.38 8.82 1.98
N ILE A 69 7.36 8.22 0.78
CA ILE A 69 6.16 7.55 0.24
C ILE A 69 6.45 6.08 0.03
N LEU A 70 5.59 5.22 0.57
CA LEU A 70 5.63 3.77 0.39
C LEU A 70 4.35 3.27 -0.24
N VAL A 71 4.45 2.80 -1.49
CA VAL A 71 3.34 2.27 -2.27
C VAL A 71 3.27 0.75 -2.16
N THR A 72 2.08 0.21 -2.02
CA THR A 72 1.80 -1.24 -1.98
C THR A 72 0.67 -1.59 -2.94
N LEU A 73 0.68 -2.83 -3.47
CA LEU A 73 -0.43 -3.38 -4.27
C LEU A 73 -1.19 -4.51 -3.55
N CYS A 74 -0.54 -5.16 -2.60
CA CYS A 74 -1.14 -6.24 -1.85
C CYS A 74 -1.93 -5.69 -0.66
N SER A 75 -3.23 -5.96 -0.59
CA SER A 75 -4.10 -5.49 0.51
C SER A 75 -3.63 -5.94 1.90
N ALA A 76 -3.09 -7.17 2.00
CA ALA A 76 -2.55 -7.66 3.27
C ALA A 76 -1.27 -6.90 3.67
N CYS A 77 -0.35 -6.67 2.72
CA CYS A 77 0.87 -5.89 3.00
C CYS A 77 0.51 -4.44 3.36
N HIS A 78 -0.42 -3.83 2.62
CA HIS A 78 -0.90 -2.49 2.91
C HIS A 78 -1.44 -2.38 4.34
N ASN A 79 -2.32 -3.30 4.71
CA ASN A 79 -2.93 -3.33 6.03
C ASN A 79 -1.89 -3.42 7.15
N VAL A 80 -0.99 -4.41 7.06
CA VAL A 80 0.04 -4.64 8.07
C VAL A 80 0.99 -3.46 8.20
N ILE A 81 1.49 -2.94 7.08
CA ILE A 81 2.45 -1.83 7.07
C ILE A 81 1.79 -0.55 7.58
N LYS A 82 0.55 -0.26 7.16
CA LYS A 82 -0.19 0.93 7.60
C LYS A 82 -0.53 0.90 9.09
N GLN A 83 -0.95 -0.27 9.63
CA GLN A 83 -1.15 -0.44 11.06
C GLN A 83 0.16 -0.37 11.87
N THR A 84 1.26 -0.90 11.31
CA THR A 84 2.58 -0.77 11.93
C THR A 84 3.04 0.68 11.94
N ASN A 85 2.80 1.44 10.87
CA ASN A 85 3.07 2.87 10.79
C ASN A 85 2.26 3.65 11.85
N ASP A 86 0.97 3.38 11.95
CA ASP A 86 0.10 3.98 12.96
C ASP A 86 0.59 3.71 14.39
N LEU A 87 1.01 2.47 14.68
CA LEU A 87 1.61 2.12 15.97
C LEU A 87 2.89 2.92 16.25
N MET A 88 3.78 3.04 15.25
CA MET A 88 5.05 3.76 15.43
C MET A 88 4.82 5.27 15.65
N ILE A 89 3.76 5.84 15.11
CA ILE A 89 3.41 7.25 15.27
C ILE A 89 2.67 7.51 16.62
N ASN A 90 1.74 6.62 16.99
CA ASN A 90 0.80 6.87 18.07
C ASN A 90 1.16 6.19 19.40
N ASP A 91 2.18 5.32 19.43
CA ASP A 91 2.67 4.65 20.65
C ASP A 91 4.19 4.89 20.82
N PRO A 92 4.59 6.02 21.43
CA PRO A 92 5.99 6.39 21.60
C PRO A 92 6.83 5.35 22.37
N GLU A 93 6.23 4.65 23.33
CA GLU A 93 6.94 3.62 24.11
C GLU A 93 7.32 2.43 23.23
N LYS A 94 6.35 1.90 22.47
CA LYS A 94 6.61 0.81 21.52
C LYS A 94 7.55 1.25 20.40
N ALA A 95 7.39 2.46 19.87
CA ALA A 95 8.27 3.02 18.86
C ALA A 95 9.72 3.09 19.35
N GLN A 96 9.95 3.58 20.55
CA GLN A 96 11.28 3.62 21.16
C GLN A 96 11.88 2.23 21.31
N ARG A 97 11.10 1.25 21.79
CA ARG A 97 11.57 -0.15 21.95
C ARG A 97 11.96 -0.78 20.61
N VAL A 98 11.17 -0.54 19.56
CA VAL A 98 11.45 -1.02 18.20
C VAL A 98 12.73 -0.36 17.67
N ASN A 99 12.85 0.96 17.77
CA ASN A 99 14.01 1.71 17.29
C ASN A 99 15.30 1.34 18.04
N ASN A 100 15.22 1.11 19.36
CA ASN A 100 16.36 0.63 20.14
C ASN A 100 16.84 -0.75 19.67
N TYR A 101 15.91 -1.63 19.26
CA TYR A 101 16.27 -2.94 18.72
C TYR A 101 16.87 -2.86 17.30
N LEU A 102 16.34 -2.00 16.45
CA LEU A 102 16.82 -1.84 15.07
C LEU A 102 18.15 -1.10 14.98
N GLY A 103 18.44 -0.25 15.95
CA GLY A 103 19.62 0.60 15.97
C GLY A 103 19.45 1.88 15.16
N PRO A 104 20.43 2.79 15.24
CA PRO A 104 20.31 4.14 14.68
C PRO A 104 20.17 4.17 13.16
N ASP A 105 20.75 3.21 12.45
CA ASP A 105 20.75 3.18 11.00
C ASP A 105 19.37 2.80 10.43
N ASP A 106 18.59 2.03 11.17
CA ASP A 106 17.25 1.57 10.76
C ASP A 106 16.13 2.19 11.61
N ALA A 107 16.44 3.17 12.43
CA ALA A 107 15.44 3.87 13.23
C ALA A 107 14.44 4.61 12.33
N TYR A 108 13.16 4.51 12.70
CA TYR A 108 12.05 5.11 11.96
C TYR A 108 11.49 6.31 12.72
N GLY A 109 11.37 7.45 12.03
CA GLY A 109 10.90 8.73 12.59
C GLY A 109 9.39 8.98 12.46
N GLY A 110 8.66 8.15 11.73
CA GLY A 110 7.22 8.35 11.49
C GLY A 110 6.88 9.15 10.23
N GLY A 111 7.87 9.47 9.39
CA GLY A 111 7.70 10.37 8.23
C GLY A 111 7.19 9.70 6.95
N THR A 112 6.85 8.41 6.96
CA THR A 112 6.40 7.70 5.76
C THR A 112 4.88 7.74 5.59
N LYS A 113 4.41 8.23 4.44
CA LYS A 113 3.03 8.09 3.96
C LYS A 113 2.87 6.73 3.29
N VAL A 114 2.08 5.83 3.87
CA VAL A 114 1.78 4.51 3.28
C VAL A 114 0.54 4.62 2.42
N MET A 115 0.65 4.29 1.14
CA MET A 115 -0.44 4.35 0.17
C MET A 115 -0.64 3.00 -0.53
N HIS A 116 -1.90 2.60 -0.71
CA HIS A 116 -2.22 1.57 -1.69
C HIS A 116 -2.18 2.16 -3.10
N TYR A 117 -1.87 1.37 -4.11
CA TYR A 117 -1.79 1.89 -5.48
C TYR A 117 -3.10 2.52 -5.97
N LEU A 118 -4.26 2.03 -5.51
CA LEU A 118 -5.55 2.69 -5.77
C LEU A 118 -5.64 4.10 -5.17
N GLU A 119 -5.05 4.33 -3.99
CA GLU A 119 -4.98 5.67 -3.41
C GLU A 119 -4.06 6.58 -4.26
N VAL A 120 -2.95 6.05 -4.78
CA VAL A 120 -2.07 6.79 -5.70
C VAL A 120 -2.82 7.18 -6.98
N LEU A 121 -3.59 6.26 -7.55
CA LEU A 121 -4.39 6.53 -8.76
C LEU A 121 -5.50 7.56 -8.51
N ARG A 122 -6.11 7.58 -7.31
CA ARG A 122 -7.15 8.54 -6.95
C ARG A 122 -6.58 9.90 -6.58
N ASP A 123 -5.57 9.94 -5.72
CA ASP A 123 -5.17 11.14 -4.99
C ASP A 123 -3.99 11.88 -5.64
N GLU A 124 -3.06 11.15 -6.28
CA GLU A 124 -1.83 11.72 -6.87
C GLU A 124 -1.94 11.84 -8.41
N ILE A 125 -2.52 10.86 -9.09
CA ILE A 125 -2.66 10.85 -10.56
C ILE A 125 -4.01 11.42 -10.99
N THR A 126 -5.07 11.08 -10.29
CA THR A 126 -6.50 11.27 -10.50
C THR A 126 -7.13 10.30 -11.50
N PHE A 127 -8.36 9.89 -11.23
CA PHE A 127 -9.09 8.98 -12.14
C PHE A 127 -9.43 9.64 -13.49
N ASP A 128 -9.53 10.96 -13.54
CA ASP A 128 -9.72 11.69 -14.81
C ASP A 128 -8.47 11.56 -15.68
N ALA A 129 -7.27 11.73 -15.13
CA ALA A 129 -6.02 11.53 -15.85
C ALA A 129 -5.81 10.06 -16.27
N VAL A 130 -6.30 9.10 -15.49
CA VAL A 130 -6.34 7.68 -15.89
C VAL A 130 -7.25 7.52 -17.12
N ALA A 131 -8.47 8.06 -17.08
CA ALA A 131 -9.44 7.97 -18.18
C ALA A 131 -8.88 8.54 -19.49
N GLU A 132 -8.16 9.67 -19.44
CA GLU A 132 -7.52 10.28 -20.62
C GLU A 132 -6.45 9.38 -21.28
N ARG A 133 -5.85 8.46 -20.51
CA ARG A 133 -4.81 7.55 -21.01
C ARG A 133 -5.34 6.18 -21.43
N VAL A 134 -6.64 5.93 -21.29
CA VAL A 134 -7.26 4.67 -21.71
C VAL A 134 -7.33 4.60 -23.24
N THR A 135 -6.58 3.70 -23.84
CA THR A 135 -6.56 3.48 -25.30
C THR A 135 -7.56 2.41 -25.76
N ALA A 136 -8.01 1.55 -24.84
CA ALA A 136 -8.98 0.48 -25.10
C ALA A 136 -10.01 0.45 -23.97
N PRO A 137 -11.04 1.31 -24.02
CA PRO A 137 -12.03 1.42 -22.95
C PRO A 137 -12.86 0.14 -22.82
N LEU A 138 -13.29 -0.16 -21.61
CA LEU A 138 -14.05 -1.35 -21.24
C LEU A 138 -15.57 -1.21 -21.51
N ASN A 139 -15.95 -0.41 -22.49
CA ASN A 139 -17.35 -0.09 -22.83
C ASN A 139 -18.21 -1.36 -22.96
N GLY A 140 -19.36 -1.34 -22.30
CA GLY A 140 -20.31 -2.47 -22.29
C GLY A 140 -19.87 -3.66 -21.42
N LYS A 141 -18.76 -3.56 -20.70
CA LYS A 141 -18.38 -4.53 -19.67
C LYS A 141 -19.08 -4.18 -18.37
N LYS A 142 -19.73 -5.16 -17.76
CA LYS A 142 -20.28 -5.04 -16.40
C LYS A 142 -19.27 -5.65 -15.43
N ILE A 143 -18.69 -4.81 -14.59
CA ILE A 143 -17.65 -5.20 -13.64
C ILE A 143 -18.12 -4.84 -12.23
N ALA A 144 -18.20 -5.85 -11.36
CA ALA A 144 -18.52 -5.65 -9.96
C ALA A 144 -17.24 -5.62 -9.11
N ALA A 145 -17.14 -4.62 -8.26
CA ALA A 145 -16.04 -4.54 -7.29
C ALA A 145 -16.31 -5.48 -6.09
N TYR A 146 -15.27 -6.15 -5.64
CA TYR A 146 -15.30 -6.93 -4.40
C TYR A 146 -14.22 -6.43 -3.44
N TYR A 147 -14.65 -5.86 -2.34
CA TYR A 147 -13.76 -5.38 -1.28
C TYR A 147 -13.50 -6.46 -0.25
N GLY A 148 -12.23 -6.70 0.03
CA GLY A 148 -11.85 -7.46 1.21
C GLY A 148 -11.72 -6.56 2.44
N CYS A 149 -11.81 -7.14 3.64
CA CYS A 149 -11.71 -6.38 4.89
C CYS A 149 -10.37 -5.64 5.04
N LEU A 150 -9.29 -6.18 4.49
CA LEU A 150 -7.92 -5.68 4.74
C LEU A 150 -7.64 -4.29 4.15
N LEU A 151 -8.34 -3.87 3.10
CA LEU A 151 -8.19 -2.52 2.56
C LEU A 151 -8.93 -1.46 3.39
N LEU A 152 -10.01 -1.84 4.07
CA LEU A 152 -10.94 -0.91 4.69
C LEU A 152 -10.87 -0.90 6.22
N ARG A 153 -10.35 -1.97 6.84
CA ARG A 153 -10.41 -2.12 8.30
C ARG A 153 -9.04 -2.39 8.92
N PRO A 154 -8.78 -1.81 10.12
CA PRO A 154 -9.66 -0.91 10.89
C PRO A 154 -9.77 0.48 10.23
N GLY A 155 -11.00 0.99 10.09
CA GLY A 155 -11.29 2.22 9.33
C GLY A 155 -10.52 3.45 9.79
N LYS A 156 -10.28 3.59 11.11
CA LYS A 156 -9.51 4.69 11.69
C LYS A 156 -8.07 4.76 11.19
N VAL A 157 -7.46 3.60 10.89
CA VAL A 157 -6.06 3.50 10.43
C VAL A 157 -6.01 3.49 8.92
N MET A 158 -6.86 2.67 8.29
CA MET A 158 -6.79 2.47 6.85
C MET A 158 -7.18 3.72 6.06
N GLN A 159 -8.26 4.39 6.41
CA GLN A 159 -8.72 5.66 5.82
C GLN A 159 -8.71 5.67 4.28
N MET A 160 -8.87 4.51 3.67
CA MET A 160 -8.85 4.37 2.21
C MET A 160 -10.13 4.92 1.58
N ASP A 161 -11.27 4.59 2.19
CA ASP A 161 -12.62 4.96 1.74
C ASP A 161 -13.61 4.74 2.90
N ASP A 162 -14.91 5.01 2.68
CA ASP A 162 -15.95 4.65 3.64
C ASP A 162 -15.95 3.12 3.83
N PRO A 163 -15.66 2.62 5.05
CA PRO A 163 -15.56 1.19 5.28
C PRO A 163 -16.90 0.45 5.20
N GLU A 164 -18.03 1.17 5.25
CA GLU A 164 -19.39 0.60 5.15
C GLU A 164 -19.97 0.71 3.74
N ASN A 165 -19.50 1.70 2.95
CA ASN A 165 -19.97 1.91 1.59
C ASN A 165 -18.83 2.42 0.68
N PRO A 166 -17.78 1.61 0.47
CA PRO A 166 -16.64 2.02 -0.34
C PRO A 166 -17.02 2.17 -1.82
N ARG A 167 -16.35 3.08 -2.52
CA ARG A 167 -16.55 3.37 -3.94
C ARG A 167 -15.28 3.48 -4.76
N ILE A 168 -14.11 3.49 -4.14
CA ILE A 168 -12.84 3.73 -4.83
C ILE A 168 -12.60 2.77 -6.00
N MET A 169 -13.01 1.50 -5.89
CA MET A 169 -12.85 0.52 -6.98
C MET A 169 -13.88 0.75 -8.08
N GLU A 170 -15.13 1.07 -7.74
CA GLU A 170 -16.18 1.41 -8.71
C GLU A 170 -15.80 2.67 -9.50
N ASP A 171 -15.32 3.71 -8.82
CA ASP A 171 -14.89 4.95 -9.45
C ASP A 171 -13.70 4.71 -10.38
N PHE A 172 -12.73 3.87 -9.96
CA PHE A 172 -11.65 3.44 -10.83
C PHE A 172 -12.15 2.64 -12.05
N ILE A 173 -13.03 1.66 -11.84
CA ILE A 173 -13.62 0.84 -12.92
C ILE A 173 -14.37 1.73 -13.92
N SER A 174 -15.14 2.70 -13.44
CA SER A 174 -15.86 3.67 -14.27
C SER A 174 -14.90 4.54 -15.08
N SER A 175 -13.75 4.93 -14.53
CA SER A 175 -12.72 5.69 -15.25
C SER A 175 -12.12 4.91 -16.44
N LEU A 176 -12.22 3.58 -16.43
CA LEU A 176 -11.81 2.71 -17.54
C LEU A 176 -12.91 2.51 -18.59
N GLY A 177 -14.09 3.11 -18.42
CA GLY A 177 -15.24 3.03 -19.32
C GLY A 177 -16.12 1.81 -19.13
N ALA A 178 -16.03 1.10 -18.00
CA ALA A 178 -16.93 -0.01 -17.67
C ALA A 178 -18.16 0.46 -16.86
N ASP A 179 -19.24 -0.36 -16.90
CA ASP A 179 -20.47 -0.19 -16.13
C ASP A 179 -20.44 -1.04 -14.84
#